data_2073b67d6b19aa7de3414e0a9c06d605
#
_entry.id   2073b67d6b19aa7de3414e0a9c06d605
#
_cell.length_a   1.000
_cell.length_b   1.000
_cell.length_c   1.000
_cell.angle_alpha   90.00
_cell.angle_beta   90.00
_cell.angle_gamma   90.00
#
_symmetry.space_group_name_H-M   'P 1'
#
loop_
_entity.id
_entity.type
_entity.pdbx_description
1 polymer ?
#
loop_
_entity_poly.entity_id
_entity_poly.type
_entity_poly.pdbx_seq_one_letter_code
_entity_poly.pdbx_strand_id
1 'polypeptide(L)'
;MNNKDNDTLQRFIFESTDIRGEITTLSSSYLDLLALQKYPPQVALLFGEFLAAASLLSSSLKHRGMITVQANGNGPITAIMAECSQDNKLRGIVRGNFDNLGDLSSLQELLGKATLAITLEPEGRERYQGVVPLDEDNLSKCLEFYFYQSEQLPTK
;
A
#
# COMPACT_ATOMS: atom_id res chain seq x y z
N MET A 1 14.07 -10.78 25.60
CA MET A 1 13.33 -9.55 25.29
C MET A 1 12.51 -9.78 24.04
N ASN A 2 11.23 -9.96 24.18
CA ASN A 2 10.33 -10.10 23.04
C ASN A 2 10.00 -8.72 22.47
N ASN A 3 10.74 -8.32 21.44
CA ASN A 3 10.44 -7.12 20.66
C ASN A 3 9.31 -7.46 19.65
N LYS A 4 8.10 -7.75 20.16
CA LYS A 4 6.99 -8.18 19.31
C LYS A 4 6.11 -7.05 18.73
N ASP A 5 6.34 -5.79 19.11
CA ASP A 5 5.49 -4.68 18.70
C ASP A 5 6.32 -3.46 18.29
N ASN A 6 6.96 -3.55 17.11
CA ASN A 6 7.61 -2.39 16.49
C ASN A 6 6.81 -1.79 15.34
N ASP A 7 5.56 -2.23 15.15
CA ASP A 7 4.68 -1.59 14.18
C ASP A 7 4.10 -0.31 14.80
N THR A 8 4.27 0.80 14.11
CA THR A 8 3.80 2.11 14.57
C THR A 8 3.14 2.89 13.45
N LEU A 9 2.14 3.65 13.81
CA LEU A 9 1.54 4.68 12.97
C LEU A 9 1.49 5.98 13.79
N GLN A 10 2.22 6.99 13.34
CA GLN A 10 2.35 8.27 14.03
C GLN A 10 1.79 9.38 13.15
N ARG A 11 0.99 10.26 13.75
CA ARG A 11 0.49 11.47 13.12
C ARG A 11 1.14 12.68 13.73
N PHE A 12 1.40 13.68 12.89
CA PHE A 12 1.92 14.96 13.33
C PHE A 12 1.31 16.10 12.52
N ILE A 13 1.30 17.28 13.11
CA ILE A 13 0.78 18.51 12.51
C ILE A 13 1.88 19.56 12.60
N PHE A 14 2.10 20.29 11.50
CA PHE A 14 2.94 21.47 11.55
C PHE A 14 2.13 22.63 12.12
N GLU A 15 2.59 23.20 13.23
CA GLU A 15 1.92 24.35 13.86
C GLU A 15 1.78 25.51 12.87
N SER A 16 0.64 26.19 12.92
CA SER A 16 0.33 27.34 12.07
C SER A 16 0.22 27.04 10.58
N THR A 17 0.04 25.79 10.20
CA THR A 17 -0.18 25.37 8.82
C THR A 17 -1.34 24.38 8.72
N ASP A 18 -1.87 24.19 7.51
CA ASP A 18 -2.84 23.14 7.23
C ASP A 18 -2.16 21.82 6.83
N ILE A 19 -0.86 21.70 7.13
CA ILE A 19 -0.06 20.52 6.77
C ILE A 19 -0.07 19.53 7.93
N ARG A 20 -0.46 18.30 7.63
CA ARG A 20 -0.35 17.15 8.52
C ARG A 20 0.45 16.06 7.83
N GLY A 21 1.15 15.28 8.63
CA GLY A 21 1.92 14.15 8.13
C GLY A 21 1.66 12.89 8.94
N GLU A 22 2.00 11.77 8.34
CA GLU A 22 1.90 10.46 8.95
C GLU A 22 3.13 9.63 8.60
N ILE A 23 3.58 8.85 9.57
CA ILE A 23 4.71 7.93 9.42
C ILE A 23 4.25 6.57 9.91
N THR A 24 4.42 5.54 9.09
CA THR A 24 4.21 4.16 9.48
C THR A 24 5.52 3.39 9.49
N THR A 25 5.68 2.52 10.46
CA THR A 25 6.76 1.53 10.50
C THR A 25 6.12 0.16 10.65
N LEU A 26 6.43 -0.75 9.72
CA LEU A 26 5.94 -2.11 9.71
C LEU A 26 7.14 -3.05 9.86
N SER A 27 7.29 -3.65 11.01
CA SER A 27 8.37 -4.59 11.31
C SER A 27 7.82 -6.00 11.53
N SER A 28 7.08 -6.21 12.61
CA SER A 28 6.53 -7.52 12.94
C SER A 28 5.46 -7.98 11.96
N SER A 29 4.49 -7.13 11.62
CA SER A 29 3.45 -7.47 10.65
C SER A 29 4.02 -7.81 9.28
N TYR A 30 5.03 -7.07 8.82
CA TYR A 30 5.68 -7.35 7.54
C TYR A 30 6.38 -8.70 7.55
N LEU A 31 7.16 -9.00 8.60
CA LEU A 31 7.86 -10.28 8.72
C LEU A 31 6.89 -11.46 8.85
N ASP A 32 5.80 -11.30 9.59
CA ASP A 32 4.78 -12.33 9.75
C ASP A 32 4.11 -12.65 8.40
N LEU A 33 3.80 -11.62 7.60
CA LEU A 33 3.22 -11.82 6.27
C LEU A 33 4.21 -12.48 5.29
N LEU A 34 5.49 -12.11 5.33
CA LEU A 34 6.53 -12.76 4.53
C LEU A 34 6.78 -14.20 4.95
N ALA A 35 6.53 -14.56 6.20
CA ALA A 35 6.66 -15.93 6.68
C ALA A 35 5.57 -16.86 6.12
N LEU A 36 4.41 -16.31 5.74
CA LEU A 36 3.32 -17.09 5.14
C LEU A 36 3.62 -17.54 3.71
N GLN A 37 4.39 -16.76 2.97
CA GLN A 37 4.78 -17.06 1.59
C GLN A 37 6.13 -16.43 1.27
N LYS A 38 7.02 -17.22 0.72
CA LYS A 38 8.34 -16.76 0.31
C LYS A 38 8.25 -16.01 -1.01
N TYR A 39 8.62 -14.74 -0.98
CA TYR A 39 8.77 -13.92 -2.18
C TYR A 39 10.24 -13.63 -2.48
N PRO A 40 10.63 -13.48 -3.76
CA PRO A 40 11.93 -12.91 -4.11
C PRO A 40 12.11 -11.51 -3.48
N PRO A 41 13.36 -11.08 -3.21
CA PRO A 41 13.61 -9.81 -2.49
C PRO A 41 12.92 -8.59 -3.11
N GLN A 42 12.95 -8.43 -4.43
CA GLN A 42 12.32 -7.30 -5.11
C GLN A 42 10.78 -7.33 -5.00
N VAL A 43 10.18 -8.52 -5.01
CA VAL A 43 8.73 -8.70 -4.81
C VAL A 43 8.36 -8.41 -3.34
N ALA A 44 9.16 -8.91 -2.40
CA ALA A 44 8.97 -8.66 -0.97
C ALA A 44 9.06 -7.15 -0.65
N LEU A 45 10.02 -6.44 -1.25
CA LEU A 45 10.17 -5.00 -1.09
C LEU A 45 8.93 -4.25 -1.57
N LEU A 46 8.47 -4.51 -2.79
CA LEU A 46 7.26 -3.88 -3.34
C LEU A 46 6.02 -4.23 -2.51
N PHE A 47 5.92 -5.46 -2.03
CA PHE A 47 4.83 -5.87 -1.13
C PHE A 47 4.83 -5.05 0.17
N GLY A 48 6.01 -4.80 0.74
CA GLY A 48 6.15 -3.91 1.91
C GLY A 48 5.68 -2.49 1.65
N GLU A 49 5.96 -1.93 0.46
CA GLU A 49 5.46 -0.60 0.06
C GLU A 49 3.92 -0.57 -0.02
N PHE A 50 3.29 -1.60 -0.58
CA PHE A 50 1.83 -1.70 -0.62
C PHE A 50 1.22 -1.82 0.79
N LEU A 51 1.82 -2.60 1.68
CA LEU A 51 1.39 -2.71 3.07
C LEU A 51 1.52 -1.39 3.82
N ALA A 52 2.63 -0.68 3.63
CA ALA A 52 2.84 0.64 4.21
C ALA A 52 1.81 1.66 3.69
N ALA A 53 1.53 1.65 2.40
CA ALA A 53 0.49 2.48 1.79
C ALA A 53 -0.89 2.20 2.39
N ALA A 54 -1.28 0.94 2.53
CA ALA A 54 -2.55 0.56 3.15
C ALA A 54 -2.63 1.02 4.61
N SER A 55 -1.54 0.88 5.38
CA SER A 55 -1.45 1.36 6.76
C SER A 55 -1.62 2.87 6.85
N LEU A 56 -0.91 3.64 6.03
CA LEU A 56 -1.03 5.11 5.99
C LEU A 56 -2.46 5.55 5.61
N LEU A 57 -3.02 4.94 4.58
CA LEU A 57 -4.36 5.29 4.09
C LEU A 57 -5.47 4.88 5.07
N SER A 58 -5.26 3.85 5.89
CA SER A 58 -6.23 3.43 6.91
C SER A 58 -6.53 4.52 7.93
N SER A 59 -5.57 5.42 8.15
CA SER A 59 -5.72 6.55 9.04
C SER A 59 -6.78 7.56 8.58
N SER A 60 -7.08 7.57 7.28
CA SER A 60 -8.11 8.43 6.68
C SER A 60 -9.54 7.89 6.88
N LEU A 61 -9.68 6.65 7.34
CA LEU A 61 -10.98 6.08 7.66
C LEU A 61 -11.59 6.77 8.89
N LYS A 62 -12.67 7.50 8.68
CA LYS A 62 -13.41 8.17 9.78
C LYS A 62 -14.27 7.22 10.59
N HIS A 63 -14.54 6.04 10.08
CA HIS A 63 -15.43 5.02 10.65
C HIS A 63 -14.78 3.65 10.54
N ARG A 64 -15.31 2.67 11.27
CA ARG A 64 -14.91 1.28 11.10
C ARG A 64 -14.99 0.89 9.63
N GLY A 65 -14.02 0.14 9.17
CA GLY A 65 -13.97 -0.28 7.79
C GLY A 65 -12.61 -0.81 7.38
N MET A 66 -12.44 -0.95 6.09
CA MET A 66 -11.28 -1.52 5.45
C MET A 66 -10.79 -0.61 4.32
N ILE A 67 -9.48 -0.46 4.21
CA ILE A 67 -8.84 0.07 3.01
C ILE A 67 -8.12 -1.06 2.29
N THR A 68 -8.28 -1.09 0.99
CA THR A 68 -7.56 -1.99 0.07
C THR A 68 -6.76 -1.15 -0.91
N VAL A 69 -5.48 -1.45 -1.02
CA VAL A 69 -4.57 -0.93 -2.05
C VAL A 69 -4.18 -2.11 -2.93
N GLN A 70 -4.58 -2.06 -4.20
CA GLN A 70 -4.43 -3.18 -5.12
C GLN A 70 -3.89 -2.72 -6.46
N ALA A 71 -2.98 -3.48 -7.04
CA ALA A 71 -2.58 -3.33 -8.43
C ALA A 71 -2.79 -4.65 -9.19
N ASN A 72 -3.23 -4.50 -10.43
CA ASN A 72 -3.32 -5.60 -11.40
C ASN A 72 -2.51 -5.22 -12.63
N GLY A 73 -1.64 -6.11 -13.06
CA GLY A 73 -0.72 -5.88 -14.16
C GLY A 73 -0.55 -7.10 -15.06
N ASN A 74 0.25 -6.93 -16.09
CA ASN A 74 0.56 -7.98 -17.06
C ASN A 74 2.06 -8.37 -17.05
N GLY A 75 2.80 -7.93 -16.05
CA GLY A 75 4.20 -8.30 -15.82
C GLY A 75 4.33 -9.60 -15.02
N PRO A 76 5.54 -9.88 -14.49
CA PRO A 76 5.78 -11.01 -13.58
C PRO A 76 4.84 -11.03 -12.37
N ILE A 77 4.52 -9.86 -11.80
CA ILE A 77 3.47 -9.70 -10.81
C ILE A 77 2.16 -9.41 -11.56
N THR A 78 1.18 -10.30 -11.43
CA THR A 78 -0.14 -10.14 -12.04
C THR A 78 -1.14 -9.47 -11.11
N ALA A 79 -0.97 -9.64 -9.81
CA ALA A 79 -1.76 -8.95 -8.80
C ALA A 79 -0.94 -8.77 -7.52
N ILE A 80 -1.10 -7.62 -6.90
CA ILE A 80 -0.59 -7.33 -5.56
C ILE A 80 -1.68 -6.59 -4.78
N MET A 81 -1.93 -7.00 -3.56
CA MET A 81 -2.98 -6.44 -2.72
C MET A 81 -2.51 -6.32 -1.28
N ALA A 82 -2.81 -5.20 -0.68
CA ALA A 82 -2.66 -4.97 0.75
C ALA A 82 -3.94 -4.36 1.32
N GLU A 83 -4.38 -4.85 2.44
CA GLU A 83 -5.54 -4.36 3.15
C GLU A 83 -5.19 -3.97 4.58
N CYS A 84 -5.78 -2.90 5.06
CA CYS A 84 -5.66 -2.45 6.44
C CYS A 84 -7.02 -2.07 7.00
N SER A 85 -7.39 -2.66 8.14
CA SER A 85 -8.58 -2.25 8.88
C SER A 85 -8.31 -1.00 9.72
N GLN A 86 -9.36 -0.35 10.20
CA GLN A 86 -9.24 0.75 11.16
C GLN A 86 -8.52 0.34 12.45
N ASP A 87 -8.58 -0.94 12.83
CA ASP A 87 -7.86 -1.50 13.98
C ASP A 87 -6.40 -1.84 13.65
N ASN A 88 -5.87 -1.34 12.52
CA ASN A 88 -4.51 -1.56 12.04
C ASN A 88 -4.15 -3.04 11.79
N LYS A 89 -5.13 -3.86 11.48
CA LYS A 89 -4.89 -5.25 11.07
C LYS A 89 -4.56 -5.28 9.59
N LEU A 90 -3.36 -5.76 9.28
CA LEU A 90 -2.84 -5.86 7.93
C LEU A 90 -2.98 -7.29 7.38
N ARG A 91 -3.32 -7.37 6.12
CA ARG A 91 -3.20 -8.59 5.32
C ARG A 91 -2.87 -8.23 3.87
N GLY A 92 -2.35 -9.18 3.14
CA GLY A 92 -2.02 -8.94 1.74
C GLY A 92 -1.49 -10.19 1.06
N ILE A 93 -1.34 -10.10 -0.25
CA ILE A 93 -0.85 -11.17 -1.10
C ILE A 93 -0.26 -10.61 -2.39
N VAL A 94 0.74 -11.30 -2.92
CA VAL A 94 1.26 -11.07 -4.26
C VAL A 94 1.08 -12.34 -5.08
N ARG A 95 0.60 -12.20 -6.30
CA ARG A 95 0.43 -13.28 -7.27
C ARG A 95 1.20 -12.98 -8.55
N GLY A 96 1.77 -14.00 -9.13
CA GLY A 96 2.51 -13.90 -10.36
C GLY A 96 3.43 -15.09 -10.60
N ASN A 97 4.31 -14.96 -11.59
CA ASN A 97 5.39 -15.90 -11.86
C ASN A 97 6.72 -15.22 -11.59
N PHE A 98 7.45 -15.71 -10.60
CA PHE A 98 8.68 -15.11 -10.09
C PHE A 98 9.94 -15.88 -10.47
N ASP A 99 9.83 -16.90 -11.35
CA ASP A 99 10.94 -17.84 -11.62
C ASP A 99 12.14 -17.19 -12.30
N ASN A 100 11.95 -16.14 -13.09
CA ASN A 100 13.00 -15.53 -13.92
C ASN A 100 13.01 -14.00 -13.79
N LEU A 101 12.95 -13.48 -12.58
CA LEU A 101 12.93 -12.02 -12.36
C LEU A 101 14.29 -11.35 -12.67
N GLY A 102 15.40 -12.08 -12.50
CA GLY A 102 16.73 -11.50 -12.69
C GLY A 102 16.91 -10.21 -11.88
N ASP A 103 17.33 -9.14 -12.54
CA ASP A 103 17.56 -7.82 -11.94
C ASP A 103 16.34 -6.87 -12.05
N LEU A 104 15.17 -7.37 -12.46
CA LEU A 104 13.95 -6.56 -12.51
C LEU A 104 13.63 -6.02 -11.12
N SER A 105 13.44 -4.70 -11.01
CA SER A 105 13.22 -4.06 -9.72
C SER A 105 12.29 -2.85 -9.77
N SER A 106 12.11 -2.24 -10.93
CA SER A 106 11.20 -1.11 -11.06
C SER A 106 9.73 -1.55 -11.04
N LEU A 107 8.86 -0.60 -10.68
CA LEU A 107 7.42 -0.83 -10.65
C LEU A 107 6.90 -1.35 -12.01
N GLN A 108 7.34 -0.72 -13.11
CA GLN A 108 6.94 -1.09 -14.45
C GLN A 108 7.49 -2.44 -14.89
N GLU A 109 8.73 -2.78 -14.52
CA GLU A 109 9.32 -4.08 -14.84
C GLU A 109 8.59 -5.23 -14.12
N LEU A 110 8.23 -5.01 -12.85
CA LEU A 110 7.56 -6.03 -12.03
C LEU A 110 6.08 -6.19 -12.36
N LEU A 111 5.35 -5.09 -12.58
CA LEU A 111 3.90 -5.10 -12.82
C LEU A 111 3.54 -5.01 -14.31
N GLY A 112 4.46 -4.55 -15.16
CA GLY A 112 4.17 -4.28 -16.54
C GLY A 112 3.15 -3.15 -16.68
N LYS A 113 2.25 -3.25 -17.66
CA LYS A 113 1.14 -2.33 -17.79
C LYS A 113 0.10 -2.64 -16.72
N ALA A 114 -0.09 -1.72 -15.77
CA ALA A 114 -0.86 -1.97 -14.57
C ALA A 114 -1.77 -0.80 -14.20
N THR A 115 -2.77 -1.09 -13.37
CA THR A 115 -3.65 -0.12 -12.73
C THR A 115 -3.59 -0.27 -11.21
N LEU A 116 -3.67 0.85 -10.51
CA LEU A 116 -3.80 0.94 -9.06
C LEU A 116 -5.25 1.24 -8.70
N ALA A 117 -5.85 0.42 -7.85
CA ALA A 117 -7.16 0.67 -7.27
C ALA A 117 -7.03 0.85 -5.76
N ILE A 118 -7.62 1.93 -5.25
CA ILE A 118 -7.76 2.18 -3.83
C ILE A 118 -9.22 2.11 -3.48
N THR A 119 -9.57 1.19 -2.60
CA THR A 119 -10.94 0.90 -2.22
C THR A 119 -11.14 1.20 -0.74
N LEU A 120 -12.15 2.00 -0.43
CA LEU A 120 -12.61 2.26 0.93
C LEU A 120 -13.94 1.53 1.11
N GLU A 121 -14.01 0.67 2.13
CA GLU A 121 -15.22 -0.05 2.53
C GLU A 121 -15.59 0.34 3.96
N PRO A 122 -16.25 1.50 4.18
CA PRO A 122 -16.70 1.90 5.49
C PRO A 122 -17.85 0.99 5.94
N GLU A 123 -17.83 0.55 7.19
CA GLU A 123 -18.91 -0.25 7.75
C GLU A 123 -20.25 0.50 7.68
N GLY A 124 -21.27 -0.13 7.08
CA GLY A 124 -22.62 0.44 6.96
C GLY A 124 -22.75 1.59 5.97
N ARG A 125 -21.79 1.79 5.09
CA ARG A 125 -21.80 2.83 4.04
C ARG A 125 -21.43 2.26 2.68
N GLU A 126 -21.67 3.06 1.65
CA GLU A 126 -21.28 2.67 0.30
C GLU A 126 -19.76 2.58 0.14
N ARG A 127 -19.36 1.57 -0.61
CA ARG A 127 -17.98 1.35 -1.03
C ARG A 127 -17.57 2.44 -2.02
N TYR A 128 -16.39 3.01 -1.82
CA TYR A 128 -15.76 3.92 -2.77
C TYR A 128 -14.51 3.26 -3.36
N GLN A 129 -14.29 3.43 -4.65
CA GLN A 129 -13.08 2.98 -5.32
C GLN A 129 -12.58 4.04 -6.30
N GLY A 130 -11.31 4.42 -6.16
CA GLY A 130 -10.58 5.21 -7.13
C GLY A 130 -9.59 4.31 -7.89
N VAL A 131 -9.49 4.50 -9.20
CA VAL A 131 -8.58 3.75 -10.06
C VAL A 131 -7.72 4.71 -10.86
N VAL A 132 -6.41 4.51 -10.85
CA VAL A 132 -5.44 5.28 -11.64
C VAL A 132 -4.45 4.35 -12.35
N PRO A 133 -3.89 4.75 -13.51
CA PRO A 133 -2.82 3.99 -14.13
C PRO A 133 -1.56 4.01 -13.25
N LEU A 134 -0.78 2.93 -13.29
CA LEU A 134 0.54 2.84 -12.67
C LEU A 134 1.62 3.23 -13.68
N ASP A 135 1.62 4.49 -14.10
CA ASP A 135 2.52 5.02 -15.13
C ASP A 135 3.69 5.82 -14.53
N GLU A 136 3.70 6.03 -13.22
CA GLU A 136 4.77 6.75 -12.52
C GLU A 136 5.93 5.83 -12.15
N ASP A 137 7.09 6.40 -11.85
CA ASP A 137 8.34 5.67 -11.59
C ASP A 137 8.26 4.73 -10.37
N ASN A 138 7.44 5.08 -9.37
CA ASN A 138 7.30 4.34 -8.13
C ASN A 138 5.90 4.49 -7.54
N LEU A 139 5.58 3.64 -6.55
CA LEU A 139 4.27 3.63 -5.90
C LEU A 139 3.95 4.98 -5.21
N SER A 140 4.95 5.62 -4.61
CA SER A 140 4.75 6.92 -3.95
C SER A 140 4.20 7.96 -4.92
N LYS A 141 4.78 8.09 -6.11
CA LYS A 141 4.29 9.02 -7.14
C LYS A 141 2.93 8.63 -7.70
N CYS A 142 2.64 7.35 -7.82
CA CYS A 142 1.31 6.90 -8.20
C CYS A 142 0.25 7.31 -7.14
N LEU A 143 0.60 7.24 -5.86
CA LEU A 143 -0.27 7.70 -4.78
C LEU A 143 -0.42 9.23 -4.77
N GLU A 144 0.65 10.00 -5.00
CA GLU A 144 0.56 11.45 -5.17
C GLU A 144 -0.41 11.83 -6.29
N PHE A 145 -0.32 11.14 -7.43
CA PHE A 145 -1.23 11.33 -8.55
C PHE A 145 -2.68 10.97 -8.20
N TYR A 146 -2.88 9.85 -7.50
CA TYR A 146 -4.20 9.45 -7.01
C TYR A 146 -4.82 10.54 -6.12
N PHE A 147 -4.08 11.06 -5.13
CA PHE A 147 -4.58 12.11 -4.25
C PHE A 147 -4.90 13.40 -4.98
N TYR A 148 -4.06 13.78 -5.94
CA TYR A 148 -4.31 14.96 -6.76
C TYR A 148 -5.58 14.81 -7.59
N GLN A 149 -5.76 13.66 -8.24
CA GLN A 149 -6.88 13.45 -9.16
C GLN A 149 -8.20 13.14 -8.45
N SER A 150 -8.16 12.31 -7.41
CA SER A 150 -9.35 11.78 -6.75
C SER A 150 -9.78 12.59 -5.53
N GLU A 151 -8.83 13.13 -4.79
CA GLU A 151 -9.06 13.85 -3.53
C GLU A 151 -8.77 15.35 -3.65
N GLN A 152 -8.19 15.78 -4.76
CA GLN A 152 -7.75 17.17 -5.00
C GLN A 152 -6.83 17.70 -3.88
N LEU A 153 -6.04 16.81 -3.27
CA LEU A 153 -5.13 17.12 -2.19
C LEU A 153 -3.67 17.06 -2.67
N PRO A 154 -2.91 18.17 -2.58
CA PRO A 154 -1.47 18.11 -2.76
C PRO A 154 -0.84 17.21 -1.68
N THR A 155 -0.24 16.12 -2.09
CA THR A 155 0.36 15.11 -1.21
C THR A 155 1.79 14.83 -1.64
N LYS A 156 2.68 14.63 -0.67
CA LYS A 156 4.09 14.26 -0.86
C LYS A 156 4.46 13.08 0.00
#